data_dafa4c8d09f13fac0725d81fc6948a3c
#
_entry.id   dafa4c8d09f13fac0725d81fc6948a3c
#
_cell.length_a   1.000
_cell.length_b   1.000
_cell.length_c   1.000
_cell.angle_alpha   90.00
_cell.angle_beta   90.00
_cell.angle_gamma   90.00
#
_symmetry.space_group_name_H-M   'P 1'
#
loop_
_entity.id
_entity.type
_entity.pdbx_description
1 polymer ?
#
loop_
_entity_poly.entity_id
_entity_poly.type
_entity_poly.pdbx_seq_one_letter_code
_entity_poly.pdbx_strand_id
1 'polypeptide(L)'
;MAAARTAPEHWLSVTDRHWLGGTDGEPAPPWAVLGRWRSDAHGEIVEWETNQDYRPSPAALGWAPPVSDADAALHLAATGYGPDADVAEALADAGEVAVCVDADGEPTWTRAPGGAHAVPVFPVAGRTHPDRLPAHVVMALPVLLDRLPPGRDVMLLSPSAPAALLVPAGDLRALREAAVDDTRAPRETSAGGPPARHQARAGRRDSDSGIPSERGQDE
;
A
#
# COMPACT_ATOMS: atom_id res chain seq x y z
N MET A 1 22.22 5.01 -17.25
CA MET A 1 23.26 5.71 -18.05
C MET A 1 23.98 6.79 -17.22
N ALA A 2 23.29 7.75 -16.55
CA ALA A 2 23.99 8.78 -15.76
C ALA A 2 24.84 8.18 -14.61
N ALA A 3 24.31 7.22 -13.87
CA ALA A 3 24.99 6.58 -12.74
C ALA A 3 26.33 5.91 -13.11
N ALA A 4 26.43 5.31 -14.28
CA ALA A 4 27.65 4.66 -14.74
C ALA A 4 28.80 5.67 -14.95
N ARG A 5 28.47 6.89 -15.40
CA ARG A 5 29.45 7.96 -15.60
C ARG A 5 29.95 8.59 -14.30
N THR A 6 29.12 8.56 -13.24
CA THR A 6 29.49 9.06 -11.91
C THR A 6 30.23 8.03 -11.08
N ALA A 7 30.13 6.75 -11.42
CA ALA A 7 30.81 5.65 -10.74
C ALA A 7 31.47 4.72 -11.78
N PRO A 8 32.63 5.14 -12.39
CA PRO A 8 33.38 4.29 -13.32
C PRO A 8 33.99 3.10 -12.56
N GLU A 9 34.20 1.97 -13.27
CA GLU A 9 34.76 0.71 -12.74
C GLU A 9 33.96 0.08 -11.59
N HIS A 10 32.65 0.38 -11.51
CA HIS A 10 31.79 -0.12 -10.43
C HIS A 10 30.68 -1.02 -10.96
N TRP A 11 30.21 -1.90 -10.08
CA TRP A 11 28.96 -2.63 -10.25
C TRP A 11 27.81 -1.78 -9.75
N LEU A 12 26.78 -1.62 -10.57
CA LEU A 12 25.60 -0.83 -10.30
C LEU A 12 24.38 -1.77 -10.32
N SER A 13 23.72 -1.93 -9.21
CA SER A 13 22.49 -2.74 -9.11
C SER A 13 21.31 -1.99 -9.71
N VAL A 14 20.42 -2.75 -10.36
CA VAL A 14 19.14 -2.28 -10.90
C VAL A 14 18.03 -2.90 -10.09
N THR A 15 17.30 -2.07 -9.37
CA THR A 15 16.17 -2.48 -8.54
C THR A 15 14.88 -2.37 -9.31
N ASP A 16 13.92 -3.26 -9.04
CA ASP A 16 12.59 -3.18 -9.60
C ASP A 16 11.94 -1.85 -9.17
N ARG A 17 11.31 -1.18 -10.12
CA ARG A 17 10.65 0.12 -9.91
C ARG A 17 9.51 0.08 -8.89
N HIS A 18 8.96 -1.09 -8.62
CA HIS A 18 7.89 -1.33 -7.63
C HIS A 18 8.43 -1.59 -6.23
N TRP A 19 9.74 -1.79 -6.09
CA TRP A 19 10.37 -1.74 -4.78
C TRP A 19 10.40 -0.28 -4.31
N LEU A 20 9.51 0.07 -3.40
CA LEU A 20 9.38 1.44 -2.88
C LEU A 20 10.42 1.78 -1.80
N GLY A 21 11.31 0.83 -1.48
CA GLY A 21 12.27 0.96 -0.40
C GLY A 21 11.69 0.53 0.95
N GLY A 22 12.58 0.03 1.83
CA GLY A 22 12.34 0.00 3.26
C GLY A 22 12.60 1.40 3.86
N THR A 23 12.96 1.46 5.12
CA THR A 23 13.41 2.70 5.78
C THR A 23 14.58 3.31 4.99
N ASP A 24 14.64 4.66 4.91
CA ASP A 24 15.66 5.40 4.17
C ASP A 24 17.07 4.81 4.36
N GLY A 25 17.70 4.38 3.26
CA GLY A 25 19.03 3.82 3.24
C GLY A 25 19.12 2.29 3.36
N GLU A 26 18.01 1.58 3.49
CA GLU A 26 18.02 0.12 3.44
C GLU A 26 18.25 -0.37 2.01
N PRO A 27 19.24 -1.26 1.79
CA PRO A 27 19.49 -1.81 0.47
C PRO A 27 18.31 -2.68 0.02
N ALA A 28 17.99 -2.64 -1.28
CA ALA A 28 16.97 -3.51 -1.85
C ALA A 28 17.33 -4.99 -1.58
N PRO A 29 16.35 -5.80 -1.14
CA PRO A 29 16.59 -7.22 -0.92
C PRO A 29 16.91 -7.91 -2.27
N PRO A 30 17.64 -9.05 -2.24
CA PRO A 30 18.06 -9.72 -3.46
C PRO A 30 16.91 -10.00 -4.43
N TRP A 31 15.73 -10.36 -3.93
CA TRP A 31 14.57 -10.66 -4.75
C TRP A 31 13.98 -9.45 -5.48
N ALA A 32 14.30 -8.21 -5.06
CA ALA A 32 13.85 -6.97 -5.71
C ALA A 32 14.90 -6.40 -6.69
N VAL A 33 16.07 -7.02 -6.82
CA VAL A 33 17.13 -6.59 -7.72
C VAL A 33 17.04 -7.40 -9.01
N LEU A 34 16.85 -6.73 -10.16
CA LEU A 34 16.80 -7.37 -11.49
C LEU A 34 18.15 -7.97 -11.88
N GLY A 35 19.22 -7.30 -11.50
CA GLY A 35 20.58 -7.63 -11.86
C GLY A 35 21.51 -6.46 -11.62
N ARG A 36 22.73 -6.56 -12.15
CA ARG A 36 23.74 -5.50 -12.05
C ARG A 36 24.51 -5.34 -13.35
N TRP A 37 24.94 -4.16 -13.62
CA TRP A 37 25.85 -3.88 -14.71
C TRP A 37 27.18 -3.33 -14.20
N ARG A 38 28.24 -3.63 -14.95
CA ARG A 38 29.56 -3.10 -14.69
C ARG A 38 29.87 -1.97 -15.68
N SER A 39 30.39 -0.87 -15.14
CA SER A 39 30.98 0.20 -15.94
C SER A 39 32.49 0.02 -16.06
N ASP A 40 33.06 0.49 -17.20
CA ASP A 40 34.50 0.61 -17.37
C ASP A 40 35.05 1.92 -16.81
N ALA A 41 36.36 2.20 -17.01
CA ALA A 41 37.02 3.42 -16.58
C ALA A 41 36.46 4.71 -17.24
N HIS A 42 35.74 4.57 -18.37
CA HIS A 42 35.11 5.69 -19.09
C HIS A 42 33.64 5.88 -18.70
N GLY A 43 33.11 5.02 -17.81
CA GLY A 43 31.70 5.02 -17.43
C GLY A 43 30.78 4.42 -18.49
N GLU A 44 31.34 3.63 -19.43
CA GLU A 44 30.54 2.86 -20.40
C GLU A 44 30.14 1.52 -19.78
N ILE A 45 28.90 1.08 -20.07
CA ILE A 45 28.40 -0.22 -19.59
C ILE A 45 28.97 -1.31 -20.47
N VAL A 46 29.76 -2.20 -19.85
CA VAL A 46 30.48 -3.28 -20.55
C VAL A 46 29.97 -4.68 -20.24
N GLU A 47 29.22 -4.84 -19.15
CA GLU A 47 28.74 -6.15 -18.72
C GLU A 47 27.40 -6.07 -18.01
N TRP A 48 26.57 -7.09 -18.15
CA TRP A 48 25.33 -7.29 -17.43
C TRP A 48 25.30 -8.66 -16.78
N GLU A 49 24.93 -8.72 -15.52
CA GLU A 49 24.71 -9.94 -14.77
C GLU A 49 23.27 -9.97 -14.26
N THR A 50 22.50 -10.98 -14.73
CA THR A 50 21.11 -11.17 -14.30
C THR A 50 21.07 -11.81 -12.92
N ASN A 51 20.21 -11.30 -12.05
CA ASN A 51 19.97 -11.90 -10.74
C ASN A 51 18.97 -13.06 -10.86
N GLN A 52 19.39 -14.26 -10.44
CA GLN A 52 18.54 -15.47 -10.49
C GLN A 52 17.49 -15.50 -9.38
N ASP A 53 17.69 -14.72 -8.31
CA ASP A 53 16.77 -14.63 -7.17
C ASP A 53 15.68 -13.56 -7.38
N TYR A 54 15.72 -12.84 -8.51
CA TYR A 54 14.73 -11.80 -8.82
C TYR A 54 13.33 -12.37 -8.92
N ARG A 55 12.38 -11.71 -8.22
CA ARG A 55 10.94 -11.97 -8.31
C ARG A 55 10.26 -10.83 -9.06
N PRO A 56 9.58 -11.11 -10.19
CA PRO A 56 8.93 -10.07 -10.95
C PRO A 56 7.80 -9.41 -10.16
N SER A 57 7.78 -8.07 -10.14
CA SER A 57 6.66 -7.29 -9.63
C SER A 57 5.40 -7.43 -10.52
N PRO A 58 4.21 -7.02 -10.06
CA PRO A 58 3.00 -7.02 -10.89
C PRO A 58 3.18 -6.33 -12.24
N ALA A 59 3.89 -5.21 -12.28
CA ALA A 59 4.17 -4.50 -13.53
C ALA A 59 5.18 -5.23 -14.42
N ALA A 60 6.18 -5.88 -13.84
CA ALA A 60 7.13 -6.69 -14.60
C ALA A 60 6.45 -7.94 -15.21
N LEU A 61 5.41 -8.45 -14.54
CA LEU A 61 4.54 -9.52 -15.08
C LEU A 61 3.55 -9.01 -16.14
N GLY A 62 3.47 -7.71 -16.37
CA GLY A 62 2.53 -7.11 -17.32
C GLY A 62 1.07 -7.16 -16.86
N TRP A 63 0.82 -7.29 -15.55
CA TRP A 63 -0.54 -7.27 -15.03
C TRP A 63 -1.21 -5.91 -15.28
N ALA A 64 -2.52 -5.94 -15.52
CA ALA A 64 -3.27 -4.70 -15.67
C ALA A 64 -3.28 -3.90 -14.35
N PRO A 65 -3.40 -2.57 -14.40
CA PRO A 65 -3.52 -1.76 -13.20
C PRO A 65 -4.66 -2.24 -12.30
N PRO A 66 -4.45 -2.27 -10.97
CA PRO A 66 -5.49 -2.71 -10.03
C PRO A 66 -6.70 -1.80 -10.08
N VAL A 67 -7.88 -2.34 -9.81
CA VAL A 67 -9.15 -1.62 -9.86
C VAL A 67 -9.54 -0.99 -8.52
N SER A 68 -8.94 -1.46 -7.41
CA SER A 68 -9.20 -1.00 -6.03
C SER A 68 -7.98 -1.22 -5.15
N ASP A 69 -8.02 -0.70 -3.91
CA ASP A 69 -6.96 -0.90 -2.92
C ASP A 69 -6.81 -2.39 -2.55
N ALA A 70 -7.93 -3.12 -2.39
CA ALA A 70 -7.88 -4.56 -2.14
C ALA A 70 -7.27 -5.35 -3.32
N ASP A 71 -7.54 -4.95 -4.56
CA ASP A 71 -6.90 -5.53 -5.75
C ASP A 71 -5.40 -5.19 -5.81
N ALA A 72 -5.03 -3.98 -5.44
CA ALA A 72 -3.62 -3.55 -5.37
C ALA A 72 -2.85 -4.33 -4.31
N ALA A 73 -3.41 -4.48 -3.10
CA ALA A 73 -2.82 -5.28 -2.05
C ALA A 73 -2.67 -6.76 -2.47
N LEU A 74 -3.70 -7.32 -3.13
CA LEU A 74 -3.66 -8.68 -3.66
C LEU A 74 -2.55 -8.87 -4.70
N HIS A 75 -2.33 -7.90 -5.60
CA HIS A 75 -1.24 -7.95 -6.56
C HIS A 75 0.13 -8.01 -5.87
N LEU A 76 0.33 -7.17 -4.86
CA LEU A 76 1.58 -7.12 -4.10
C LEU A 76 1.80 -8.41 -3.30
N ALA A 77 0.79 -8.90 -2.60
CA ALA A 77 0.86 -10.14 -1.85
C ALA A 77 1.18 -11.34 -2.75
N ALA A 78 0.47 -11.47 -3.88
CA ALA A 78 0.66 -12.58 -4.82
C ALA A 78 2.05 -12.61 -5.47
N THR A 79 2.75 -11.48 -5.53
CA THR A 79 4.13 -11.38 -6.07
C THR A 79 5.20 -11.32 -4.98
N GLY A 80 4.80 -11.29 -3.69
CA GLY A 80 5.71 -11.20 -2.55
C GLY A 80 6.28 -9.79 -2.32
N TYR A 81 5.65 -8.76 -2.88
CA TYR A 81 5.98 -7.34 -2.68
C TYR A 81 5.20 -6.69 -1.53
N GLY A 82 4.21 -7.36 -0.98
CA GLY A 82 3.43 -6.93 0.17
C GLY A 82 2.99 -8.11 1.04
N PRO A 83 2.63 -7.88 2.30
CA PRO A 83 2.13 -8.92 3.18
C PRO A 83 0.67 -9.27 2.88
N ASP A 84 0.28 -10.51 3.18
CA ASP A 84 -1.12 -10.98 3.05
C ASP A 84 -2.07 -10.21 3.99
N ALA A 85 -1.57 -9.67 5.09
CA ALA A 85 -2.36 -8.88 6.04
C ALA A 85 -2.95 -7.62 5.41
N ASP A 86 -2.20 -6.92 4.55
CA ASP A 86 -2.68 -5.72 3.86
C ASP A 86 -3.90 -6.03 2.98
N VAL A 87 -4.00 -7.26 2.44
CA VAL A 87 -5.16 -7.70 1.65
C VAL A 87 -6.41 -7.80 2.52
N ALA A 88 -6.27 -8.36 3.73
CA ALA A 88 -7.37 -8.48 4.67
C ALA A 88 -7.86 -7.10 5.14
N GLU A 89 -6.94 -6.19 5.44
CA GLU A 89 -7.24 -4.81 5.83
C GLU A 89 -7.95 -4.05 4.70
N ALA A 90 -7.39 -4.04 3.49
CA ALA A 90 -7.99 -3.36 2.35
C ALA A 90 -9.35 -3.96 1.95
N LEU A 91 -9.55 -5.26 2.13
CA LEU A 91 -10.83 -5.91 1.90
C LEU A 91 -11.85 -5.54 2.98
N ALA A 92 -11.45 -5.46 4.25
CA ALA A 92 -12.32 -5.04 5.35
C ALA A 92 -12.82 -3.60 5.15
N ASP A 93 -11.98 -2.72 4.58
CA ASP A 93 -12.28 -1.32 4.29
C ASP A 93 -13.12 -1.13 3.01
N ALA A 94 -13.13 -2.10 2.10
CA ALA A 94 -13.78 -1.98 0.79
C ALA A 94 -15.32 -1.79 0.88
N GLY A 95 -15.93 -2.13 2.00
CA GLY A 95 -17.38 -1.95 2.25
C GLY A 95 -18.26 -2.93 1.47
N GLU A 96 -18.08 -3.08 0.16
CA GLU A 96 -18.86 -3.93 -0.73
C GLU A 96 -17.96 -4.89 -1.54
N VAL A 97 -18.50 -6.06 -1.83
CA VAL A 97 -17.87 -7.11 -2.66
C VAL A 97 -18.86 -7.68 -3.67
N ALA A 98 -18.35 -8.10 -4.82
CA ALA A 98 -19.11 -8.89 -5.79
C ALA A 98 -18.93 -10.38 -5.46
N VAL A 99 -19.96 -11.00 -4.92
CA VAL A 99 -19.97 -12.40 -4.53
C VAL A 99 -20.39 -13.26 -5.72
N CYS A 100 -19.57 -14.25 -6.10
CA CYS A 100 -19.93 -15.17 -7.15
C CYS A 100 -21.14 -16.01 -6.75
N VAL A 101 -22.11 -16.13 -7.67
CA VAL A 101 -23.34 -16.88 -7.46
C VAL A 101 -23.54 -17.93 -8.55
N ASP A 102 -24.34 -18.93 -8.25
CA ASP A 102 -24.80 -19.93 -9.21
C ASP A 102 -26.07 -19.46 -9.99
N ALA A 103 -26.66 -20.35 -10.75
CA ALA A 103 -27.85 -20.05 -11.55
C ALA A 103 -29.10 -19.71 -10.71
N ASP A 104 -29.11 -20.14 -9.47
CA ASP A 104 -30.23 -19.91 -8.52
C ASP A 104 -30.01 -18.63 -7.69
N GLY A 105 -28.85 -17.96 -7.89
CA GLY A 105 -28.47 -16.74 -7.16
C GLY A 105 -27.84 -17.00 -5.80
N GLU A 106 -27.53 -18.25 -5.46
CA GLU A 106 -26.89 -18.63 -4.22
C GLU A 106 -25.36 -18.53 -4.33
N PRO A 107 -24.64 -18.14 -3.25
CA PRO A 107 -23.18 -18.07 -3.26
C PRO A 107 -22.54 -19.39 -3.71
N THR A 108 -21.65 -19.32 -4.69
CA THR A 108 -20.86 -20.48 -5.10
C THR A 108 -19.76 -20.77 -4.08
N TRP A 109 -19.31 -22.02 -4.05
CA TRP A 109 -18.25 -22.47 -3.16
C TRP A 109 -17.06 -22.97 -3.97
N THR A 110 -15.88 -22.58 -3.57
CA THR A 110 -14.62 -23.09 -4.10
C THR A 110 -13.82 -23.77 -3.00
N ARG A 111 -12.86 -24.58 -3.42
CA ARG A 111 -11.88 -25.18 -2.52
C ARG A 111 -10.54 -24.49 -2.74
N ALA A 112 -10.07 -23.79 -1.71
CA ALA A 112 -8.76 -23.16 -1.72
C ALA A 112 -7.61 -24.19 -1.66
N PRO A 113 -6.39 -23.81 -2.03
CA PRO A 113 -5.20 -24.57 -1.70
C PRO A 113 -5.18 -24.87 -0.19
N GLY A 114 -4.88 -26.13 0.19
CA GLY A 114 -4.99 -26.57 1.58
C GLY A 114 -6.35 -27.13 1.98
N GLY A 115 -7.35 -27.11 1.08
CA GLY A 115 -8.63 -27.78 1.27
C GLY A 115 -9.72 -26.96 1.96
N ALA A 116 -9.43 -25.73 2.38
CA ALA A 116 -10.42 -24.82 2.95
C ALA A 116 -11.54 -24.52 1.95
N HIS A 117 -12.76 -24.42 2.45
CA HIS A 117 -13.91 -24.03 1.62
C HIS A 117 -14.11 -22.52 1.75
N ALA A 118 -14.20 -21.84 0.62
CA ALA A 118 -14.34 -20.40 0.57
C ALA A 118 -15.40 -19.97 -0.46
N VAL A 119 -15.95 -18.78 -0.25
CA VAL A 119 -16.78 -18.11 -1.22
C VAL A 119 -15.90 -17.18 -2.08
N PRO A 120 -15.91 -17.32 -3.42
CA PRO A 120 -15.14 -16.43 -4.27
C PRO A 120 -15.83 -15.07 -4.36
N VAL A 121 -15.02 -14.01 -4.17
CA VAL A 121 -15.46 -12.62 -4.27
C VAL A 121 -14.48 -11.81 -5.12
N PHE A 122 -14.99 -10.76 -5.75
CA PHE A 122 -14.18 -9.74 -6.40
C PHE A 122 -14.35 -8.41 -5.67
N PRO A 123 -13.31 -7.57 -5.60
CA PRO A 123 -13.44 -6.22 -5.08
C PRO A 123 -14.29 -5.39 -6.04
N VAL A 124 -15.19 -4.58 -5.48
CA VAL A 124 -16.02 -3.64 -6.26
C VAL A 124 -15.37 -2.26 -6.19
N ALA A 125 -15.14 -1.66 -7.34
CA ALA A 125 -14.68 -0.27 -7.44
C ALA A 125 -15.26 0.37 -8.69
N GLY A 126 -15.23 1.70 -8.75
CA GLY A 126 -15.75 2.46 -9.89
C GLY A 126 -15.09 2.15 -11.26
N ARG A 127 -14.00 1.37 -11.27
CA ARG A 127 -13.30 0.91 -12.49
C ARG A 127 -13.58 -0.57 -12.79
N THR A 128 -14.32 -1.27 -11.95
CA THR A 128 -14.70 -2.66 -12.22
C THR A 128 -15.75 -2.66 -13.31
N HIS A 129 -15.48 -3.39 -14.39
CA HIS A 129 -16.48 -3.65 -15.43
C HIS A 129 -17.28 -4.89 -15.03
N PRO A 130 -18.50 -4.75 -14.49
CA PRO A 130 -19.28 -5.89 -14.00
C PRO A 130 -19.50 -6.95 -15.08
N ASP A 131 -19.62 -6.55 -16.34
CA ASP A 131 -19.85 -7.46 -17.47
C ASP A 131 -18.69 -8.43 -17.74
N ARG A 132 -17.54 -8.23 -17.09
CA ARG A 132 -16.36 -9.11 -17.21
C ARG A 132 -16.22 -10.11 -16.07
N LEU A 133 -17.02 -9.94 -15.03
CA LEU A 133 -17.05 -10.87 -13.90
C LEU A 133 -17.99 -12.03 -14.18
N PRO A 134 -17.78 -13.21 -13.55
CA PRO A 134 -18.77 -14.29 -13.50
C PRO A 134 -20.10 -13.79 -12.94
N ALA A 135 -21.15 -14.61 -13.01
CA ALA A 135 -22.42 -14.30 -12.35
C ALA A 135 -22.18 -13.96 -10.88
N HIS A 136 -22.63 -12.80 -10.46
CA HIS A 136 -22.34 -12.25 -9.12
C HIS A 136 -23.48 -11.39 -8.60
N VAL A 137 -23.50 -11.19 -7.29
CA VAL A 137 -24.34 -10.24 -6.58
C VAL A 137 -23.45 -9.31 -5.77
N VAL A 138 -23.65 -8.01 -5.89
CA VAL A 138 -22.93 -7.04 -5.03
C VAL A 138 -23.63 -6.95 -3.68
N MET A 139 -22.87 -7.10 -2.62
CA MET A 139 -23.38 -6.96 -1.26
C MET A 139 -22.32 -6.36 -0.33
N ALA A 140 -22.78 -5.80 0.78
CA ALA A 140 -21.88 -5.32 1.82
C ALA A 140 -21.12 -6.50 2.44
N LEU A 141 -19.81 -6.33 2.65
CA LEU A 141 -18.95 -7.36 3.24
C LEU A 141 -19.48 -7.87 4.61
N PRO A 142 -20.01 -7.00 5.53
CA PRO A 142 -20.62 -7.49 6.77
C PRO A 142 -21.75 -8.48 6.53
N VAL A 143 -22.63 -8.19 5.56
CA VAL A 143 -23.78 -9.04 5.24
C VAL A 143 -23.32 -10.40 4.72
N LEU A 144 -22.23 -10.41 3.92
CA LEU A 144 -21.60 -11.67 3.51
C LEU A 144 -21.08 -12.45 4.72
N LEU A 145 -20.29 -11.80 5.58
CA LEU A 145 -19.67 -12.44 6.75
C LEU A 145 -20.70 -13.03 7.72
N ASP A 146 -21.82 -12.34 7.91
CA ASP A 146 -22.94 -12.83 8.75
C ASP A 146 -23.65 -14.07 8.17
N ARG A 147 -23.66 -14.20 6.83
CA ARG A 147 -24.27 -15.33 6.13
C ARG A 147 -23.32 -16.51 5.95
N LEU A 148 -22.00 -16.31 6.14
CA LEU A 148 -21.03 -17.39 5.99
C LEU A 148 -21.22 -18.46 7.09
N PRO A 149 -21.39 -19.73 6.73
CA PRO A 149 -21.40 -20.82 7.70
C PRO A 149 -20.07 -20.89 8.48
N PRO A 150 -20.07 -21.41 9.70
CA PRO A 150 -18.83 -21.64 10.45
C PRO A 150 -17.79 -22.45 9.67
N GLY A 151 -16.51 -22.05 9.75
CA GLY A 151 -15.40 -22.70 9.04
C GLY A 151 -15.39 -22.45 7.53
N ARG A 152 -16.06 -21.41 7.08
CA ARG A 152 -16.00 -20.92 5.70
C ARG A 152 -15.27 -19.59 5.64
N ASP A 153 -14.47 -19.43 4.61
CA ASP A 153 -13.63 -18.26 4.39
C ASP A 153 -13.99 -17.52 3.09
N VAL A 154 -13.31 -16.44 2.83
CA VAL A 154 -13.46 -15.63 1.63
C VAL A 154 -12.26 -15.87 0.72
N MET A 155 -12.50 -16.16 -0.56
CA MET A 155 -11.46 -16.20 -1.59
C MET A 155 -11.53 -14.91 -2.39
N LEU A 156 -10.62 -13.97 -2.12
CA LEU A 156 -10.52 -12.77 -2.93
C LEU A 156 -9.85 -13.10 -4.26
N LEU A 157 -10.50 -12.72 -5.34
CA LEU A 157 -10.02 -12.88 -6.72
C LEU A 157 -9.73 -11.51 -7.33
N SER A 158 -8.61 -11.38 -8.02
CA SER A 158 -8.31 -10.17 -8.78
C SER A 158 -9.08 -10.15 -10.10
N PRO A 159 -9.77 -9.05 -10.45
CA PRO A 159 -10.35 -8.87 -11.79
C PRO A 159 -9.33 -8.39 -12.82
N SER A 160 -8.13 -7.98 -12.40
CA SER A 160 -7.09 -7.37 -13.24
C SER A 160 -5.83 -8.20 -13.39
N ALA A 161 -5.69 -9.31 -12.62
CA ALA A 161 -4.54 -10.20 -12.64
C ALA A 161 -4.93 -11.66 -12.35
N PRO A 162 -4.12 -12.64 -12.71
CA PRO A 162 -4.33 -14.04 -12.34
C PRO A 162 -3.89 -14.29 -10.88
N ALA A 163 -4.49 -13.57 -9.94
CA ALA A 163 -4.17 -13.61 -8.52
C ALA A 163 -5.40 -13.90 -7.67
N ALA A 164 -5.20 -14.68 -6.62
CA ALA A 164 -6.23 -15.01 -5.63
C ALA A 164 -5.59 -15.21 -4.27
N LEU A 165 -6.29 -14.83 -3.20
CA LEU A 165 -5.87 -15.07 -1.83
C LEU A 165 -7.04 -15.54 -0.98
N LEU A 166 -6.79 -16.55 -0.15
CA LEU A 166 -7.72 -16.98 0.88
C LEU A 166 -7.60 -16.03 2.08
N VAL A 167 -8.69 -15.36 2.41
CA VAL A 167 -8.77 -14.46 3.57
C VAL A 167 -9.68 -15.11 4.61
N PRO A 168 -9.17 -15.44 5.80
CA PRO A 168 -9.98 -16.03 6.86
C PRO A 168 -11.12 -15.07 7.27
N ALA A 169 -12.34 -15.59 7.31
CA ALA A 169 -13.50 -14.78 7.72
C ALA A 169 -13.39 -14.29 9.17
N GLY A 170 -12.63 -15.01 10.02
CA GLY A 170 -12.32 -14.59 11.39
C GLY A 170 -11.51 -13.29 11.43
N ASP A 171 -10.48 -13.18 10.58
CA ASP A 171 -9.63 -12.00 10.50
C ASP A 171 -10.42 -10.77 10.02
N LEU A 172 -11.26 -10.95 8.99
CA LEU A 172 -12.14 -9.88 8.50
C LEU A 172 -13.12 -9.39 9.56
N ARG A 173 -13.67 -10.29 10.39
CA ARG A 173 -14.56 -9.90 11.50
C ARG A 173 -13.80 -9.12 12.57
N ALA A 174 -12.61 -9.59 12.95
CA ALA A 174 -11.76 -8.92 13.95
C ALA A 174 -11.34 -7.51 13.50
N LEU A 175 -10.90 -7.35 12.25
CA LEU A 175 -10.54 -6.04 11.68
C LEU A 175 -11.72 -5.07 11.71
N ARG A 176 -12.92 -5.53 11.39
CA ARG A 176 -14.12 -4.69 11.41
C ARG A 176 -14.56 -4.30 12.81
N GLU A 177 -14.46 -5.22 13.78
CA GLU A 177 -14.74 -4.93 15.18
C GLU A 177 -13.77 -3.85 15.70
N ALA A 178 -12.48 -3.97 15.40
CA ALA A 178 -11.48 -2.97 15.76
C ALA A 178 -11.77 -1.59 15.15
N ALA A 179 -12.18 -1.52 13.87
CA ALA A 179 -12.54 -0.27 13.21
C ALA A 179 -13.79 0.40 13.83
N VAL A 180 -14.77 -0.38 14.28
CA VAL A 180 -15.96 0.13 14.98
C VAL A 180 -15.58 0.69 16.35
N ASP A 181 -14.71 0.01 17.09
CA ASP A 181 -14.26 0.45 18.41
C ASP A 181 -13.43 1.74 18.33
N ASP A 182 -12.54 1.87 17.33
CA ASP A 182 -11.77 3.09 17.11
C ASP A 182 -12.67 4.29 16.76
N THR A 183 -13.71 4.06 15.97
CA THR A 183 -14.71 5.10 15.64
C THR A 183 -15.56 5.50 16.86
N ARG A 184 -15.72 4.60 17.83
CA ARG A 184 -16.53 4.81 19.04
C ARG A 184 -15.72 5.41 20.18
N ALA A 185 -14.38 5.34 20.17
CA ALA A 185 -13.53 5.97 21.15
C ALA A 185 -13.76 7.49 21.13
N PRO A 186 -14.13 8.14 22.25
CA PRO A 186 -14.32 9.58 22.27
C PRO A 186 -12.97 10.22 21.94
N ARG A 187 -12.93 11.03 20.90
CA ARG A 187 -11.81 11.95 20.68
C ARG A 187 -11.76 12.83 21.91
N GLU A 188 -10.81 12.59 22.80
CA GLU A 188 -10.50 13.52 23.86
C GLU A 188 -10.17 14.85 23.20
N THR A 189 -11.16 15.72 23.18
CA THR A 189 -10.97 17.13 22.89
C THR A 189 -10.01 17.63 23.97
N SER A 190 -8.75 17.83 23.58
CA SER A 190 -7.79 18.59 24.37
C SER A 190 -8.40 19.98 24.57
N ALA A 191 -9.20 20.11 25.63
CA ALA A 191 -9.77 21.38 26.08
C ALA A 191 -8.58 22.25 26.49
N GLY A 192 -8.34 23.28 25.69
CA GLY A 192 -7.33 24.31 25.93
C GLY A 192 -7.41 24.82 27.34
N GLY A 193 -6.29 24.77 28.05
CA GLY A 193 -6.09 25.45 29.30
C GLY A 193 -6.35 26.96 29.12
N PRO A 194 -6.86 27.64 30.16
CA PRO A 194 -7.20 29.05 30.08
C PRO A 194 -5.95 29.91 29.85
N PRO A 195 -6.06 31.03 29.11
CA PRO A 195 -4.91 31.89 28.83
C PRO A 195 -4.47 32.57 30.16
N ALA A 196 -3.19 32.38 30.47
CA ALA A 196 -2.54 33.10 31.59
C ALA A 196 -2.64 34.60 31.36
N ARG A 197 -3.33 35.27 32.30
CA ARG A 197 -3.42 36.74 32.38
C ARG A 197 -2.01 37.28 32.69
N HIS A 198 -1.34 37.86 31.70
CA HIS A 198 -0.21 38.74 31.96
C HIS A 198 -0.68 40.06 32.51
N GLN A 199 -0.40 40.26 33.81
CA GLN A 199 -0.48 41.56 34.43
C GLN A 199 0.59 42.49 33.84
N ALA A 200 0.13 43.60 33.27
CA ALA A 200 0.95 44.71 32.88
C ALA A 200 1.59 45.35 34.12
N ARG A 201 2.90 45.48 34.13
CA ARG A 201 3.61 46.36 35.06
C ARG A 201 4.32 47.43 34.25
N ALA A 202 3.81 48.64 34.38
CA ALA A 202 4.41 49.85 33.87
C ALA A 202 5.77 50.13 34.52
N GLY A 203 6.71 50.55 33.75
CA GLY A 203 8.02 51.06 34.20
C GLY A 203 8.62 51.96 33.13
N ARG A 204 8.48 53.22 33.31
CA ARG A 204 9.08 54.37 32.58
C ARG A 204 10.57 54.40 32.73
N ARG A 205 11.27 54.90 31.68
CA ARG A 205 12.28 56.01 31.58
C ARG A 205 13.24 55.67 30.45
N ASP A 206 13.23 56.47 29.49
CA ASP A 206 13.97 57.72 29.18
C ASP A 206 15.40 57.51 28.59
N SER A 207 15.56 58.13 27.41
CA SER A 207 16.73 58.82 26.86
C SER A 207 17.90 57.92 26.45
N ASP A 208 18.54 58.04 25.34
CA ASP A 208 19.00 59.16 24.58
C ASP A 208 19.82 58.70 23.35
N SER A 209 19.73 59.42 22.27
CA SER A 209 20.74 59.78 21.29
C SER A 209 21.68 58.77 20.66
N GLY A 210 21.68 58.79 19.35
CA GLY A 210 22.94 58.64 18.63
C GLY A 210 22.86 58.00 17.26
N ILE A 211 22.53 58.80 16.23
CA ILE A 211 22.95 58.55 14.84
C ILE A 211 24.37 59.17 14.68
N PRO A 212 25.32 58.61 13.90
CA PRO A 212 25.30 58.86 12.47
C PRO A 212 25.84 57.75 11.54
N SER A 213 25.33 57.80 10.33
CA SER A 213 25.91 57.63 8.99
C SER A 213 27.42 57.37 8.83
N GLU A 214 27.74 56.50 7.90
CA GLU A 214 28.60 56.70 6.70
C GLU A 214 28.75 55.35 5.98
N ARG A 215 28.31 55.19 4.73
CA ARG A 215 28.99 55.42 3.43
C ARG A 215 30.34 54.74 3.24
N GLY A 216 30.45 54.04 2.12
CA GLY A 216 31.64 53.64 1.35
C GLY A 216 31.48 52.23 0.82
N GLN A 217 31.11 51.98 -0.40
CA GLN A 217 31.80 52.08 -1.71
C GLN A 217 33.03 51.18 -1.84
N ASP A 218 32.89 50.36 -2.90
CA ASP A 218 33.93 49.89 -3.86
C ASP A 218 34.88 48.78 -3.39
N GLU A 219 34.84 47.62 -4.04
CA GLU A 219 35.41 47.16 -5.34
C GLU A 219 34.96 45.75 -5.65
#